data_8bf5442d59527a03f0d98777870a9387
#
_entry.id   8bf5442d59527a03f0d98777870a9387
#
_cell.length_a   1.000
_cell.length_b   1.000
_cell.length_c   1.000
_cell.angle_alpha   90.00
_cell.angle_beta   90.00
_cell.angle_gamma   90.00
#
_symmetry.space_group_name_H-M   'P 1'
#
loop_
_entity.id
_entity.type
_entity.pdbx_description
1 polymer ?
#
loop_
_entity_poly.entity_id
_entity_poly.type
_entity_poly.pdbx_seq_one_letter_code
_entity_poly.pdbx_strand_id
1 'polypeptide(L)'
;PVLIPLAGPANKMGRIAADNMVFGNRSEYKGSIGTGIAKVFDLTVASTGMSGKWLEKEGIKHIDSYTHSASHAGYYPNALPLSVKITFAPDTGKLLGAQVVGFEGVDKRIEMFAQTIRNSGTIYDLMEIEHAYAPPYSSAKDPVNMAGFVADNIIKGRVKILHWEEVEKLVPGNDFLLDVRTNEEYKFAHIPGAVN
;
A
#
# COMPACT_ATOMS: atom_id res chain seq x y z
N PRO A 1 10.82 21.16 0.75
CA PRO A 1 10.19 21.14 -0.58
C PRO A 1 10.80 20.01 -1.41
N VAL A 2 9.97 19.23 -2.07
CA VAL A 2 10.40 18.12 -2.94
C VAL A 2 9.87 18.37 -4.34
N LEU A 3 10.71 18.17 -5.36
CA LEU A 3 10.29 18.22 -6.76
C LEU A 3 9.56 16.92 -7.11
N ILE A 4 8.31 17.05 -7.57
CA ILE A 4 7.48 15.93 -8.02
C ILE A 4 7.18 16.13 -9.51
N PRO A 5 7.96 15.53 -10.43
CA PRO A 5 7.86 15.76 -11.86
C PRO A 5 6.72 14.91 -12.48
N LEU A 6 5.48 15.22 -12.15
CA LEU A 6 4.28 14.55 -12.65
C LEU A 6 3.40 15.49 -13.44
N ALA A 7 2.85 15.00 -14.55
CA ALA A 7 2.03 15.78 -15.48
C ALA A 7 0.72 16.27 -14.83
N GLY A 8 0.08 15.48 -13.98
CA GLY A 8 -1.14 15.88 -13.26
C GLY A 8 -0.96 17.13 -12.39
N PRO A 9 0.03 17.16 -11.47
CA PRO A 9 0.39 18.37 -10.72
C PRO A 9 0.75 19.54 -11.61
N ALA A 10 1.55 19.35 -12.67
CA ALA A 10 1.93 20.41 -13.59
C ALA A 10 0.72 21.06 -14.27
N ASN A 11 -0.24 20.27 -14.77
CA ASN A 11 -1.48 20.78 -15.36
C ASN A 11 -2.33 21.56 -14.35
N LYS A 12 -2.44 21.10 -13.11
CA LYS A 12 -3.17 21.82 -12.04
C LYS A 12 -2.50 23.16 -11.74
N MET A 13 -1.18 23.19 -11.61
CA MET A 13 -0.43 24.44 -11.38
C MET A 13 -0.57 25.41 -12.54
N GLY A 14 -0.48 24.93 -13.80
CA GLY A 14 -0.66 25.75 -14.98
C GLY A 14 -2.04 26.39 -15.03
N ARG A 15 -3.11 25.64 -14.73
CA ARG A 15 -4.46 26.18 -14.66
C ARG A 15 -4.60 27.26 -13.59
N ILE A 16 -4.13 26.99 -12.37
CA ILE A 16 -4.18 27.95 -11.25
C ILE A 16 -3.40 29.23 -11.61
N ALA A 17 -2.22 29.08 -12.23
CA ALA A 17 -1.42 30.23 -12.64
C ALA A 17 -2.15 31.09 -13.69
N ALA A 18 -2.74 30.47 -14.70
CA ALA A 18 -3.52 31.18 -15.73
C ALA A 18 -4.73 31.89 -15.13
N ASP A 19 -5.52 31.23 -14.29
CA ASP A 19 -6.68 31.84 -13.63
C ASP A 19 -6.26 33.01 -12.73
N ASN A 20 -5.17 32.88 -11.99
CA ASN A 20 -4.65 33.94 -11.10
C ASN A 20 -4.11 35.14 -11.88
N MET A 21 -3.49 34.93 -13.05
CA MET A 21 -3.04 36.03 -13.92
C MET A 21 -4.20 36.85 -14.47
N VAL A 22 -5.32 36.21 -14.80
CA VAL A 22 -6.48 36.88 -15.42
C VAL A 22 -7.43 37.47 -14.38
N PHE A 23 -7.71 36.74 -13.30
CA PHE A 23 -8.75 37.08 -12.34
C PHE A 23 -8.22 37.51 -10.96
N GLY A 24 -6.91 37.65 -10.82
CA GLY A 24 -6.24 37.92 -9.55
C GLY A 24 -6.02 36.66 -8.69
N ASN A 25 -5.16 36.75 -7.70
CA ASN A 25 -4.74 35.64 -6.84
C ASN A 25 -5.90 35.08 -5.97
N ARG A 26 -6.72 34.22 -6.55
CA ARG A 26 -7.92 33.66 -5.93
C ARG A 26 -7.76 32.15 -5.58
N SER A 27 -6.77 31.50 -6.18
CA SER A 27 -6.59 30.05 -6.04
C SER A 27 -5.18 29.72 -5.59
N GLU A 28 -5.06 28.74 -4.68
CA GLU A 28 -3.78 28.25 -4.21
C GLU A 28 -3.56 26.78 -4.62
N TYR A 29 -2.34 26.46 -4.96
CA TYR A 29 -1.94 25.08 -5.19
C TYR A 29 -1.74 24.34 -3.86
N LYS A 30 -2.61 23.37 -3.59
CA LYS A 30 -2.63 22.58 -2.33
C LYS A 30 -1.54 21.49 -2.23
N GLY A 31 -0.55 21.53 -3.13
CA GLY A 31 0.53 20.55 -3.16
C GLY A 31 0.16 19.22 -3.83
N SER A 32 1.12 18.32 -3.88
CA SER A 32 1.00 16.95 -4.41
C SER A 32 1.50 15.95 -3.38
N ILE A 33 0.91 14.76 -3.39
CA ILE A 33 1.35 13.61 -2.59
C ILE A 33 2.21 12.63 -3.38
N GLY A 34 2.49 12.94 -4.66
CA GLY A 34 3.41 12.15 -5.48
C GLY A 34 2.84 10.81 -5.93
N THR A 35 1.55 10.74 -6.28
CA THR A 35 0.95 9.51 -6.81
C THR A 35 1.46 9.24 -8.22
N GLY A 36 2.14 8.11 -8.39
CA GLY A 36 2.70 7.67 -9.67
C GLY A 36 2.42 6.20 -9.93
N ILE A 37 2.39 5.84 -11.21
CA ILE A 37 2.17 4.47 -11.70
C ILE A 37 3.04 4.23 -12.93
N ALA A 38 3.56 3.01 -13.04
CA ALA A 38 4.36 2.58 -14.17
C ALA A 38 4.05 1.13 -14.54
N LYS A 39 4.13 0.82 -15.82
CA LYS A 39 4.13 -0.54 -16.35
C LYS A 39 5.57 -1.01 -16.48
N VAL A 40 5.89 -2.17 -15.89
CA VAL A 40 7.21 -2.80 -15.94
C VAL A 40 7.02 -4.22 -16.45
N PHE A 41 7.23 -4.44 -17.73
CA PHE A 41 6.83 -5.63 -18.45
C PHE A 41 5.33 -5.92 -18.21
N ASP A 42 4.99 -7.08 -17.67
CA ASP A 42 3.59 -7.44 -17.37
C ASP A 42 3.10 -6.91 -16.01
N LEU A 43 4.02 -6.49 -15.15
CA LEU A 43 3.70 -5.93 -13.85
C LEU A 43 3.35 -4.45 -13.93
N THR A 44 2.43 -4.03 -13.11
CA THR A 44 2.13 -2.64 -12.81
C THR A 44 2.61 -2.31 -11.41
N VAL A 45 3.33 -1.20 -11.27
CA VAL A 45 3.86 -0.72 -9.98
C VAL A 45 3.34 0.68 -9.75
N ALA A 46 2.78 0.94 -8.58
CA ALA A 46 2.28 2.27 -8.22
C ALA A 46 2.68 2.64 -6.79
N SER A 47 2.83 3.93 -6.55
CA SER A 47 3.13 4.46 -5.22
C SER A 47 2.46 5.81 -4.99
N THR A 48 2.21 6.13 -3.72
CA THR A 48 1.66 7.42 -3.28
C THR A 48 2.13 7.74 -1.88
N GLY A 49 2.25 9.04 -1.56
CA GLY A 49 2.69 9.49 -0.24
C GLY A 49 4.19 9.29 -0.01
N MET A 50 4.57 9.00 1.23
CA MET A 50 5.95 8.91 1.68
C MET A 50 6.40 7.46 1.80
N SER A 51 7.61 7.16 1.32
CA SER A 51 8.20 5.83 1.52
C SER A 51 8.77 5.69 2.93
N GLY A 52 8.83 4.45 3.46
CA GLY A 52 9.47 4.15 4.75
C GLY A 52 10.91 4.69 4.81
N LYS A 53 11.71 4.47 3.77
CA LYS A 53 13.09 4.99 3.68
C LYS A 53 13.18 6.51 3.82
N TRP A 54 12.21 7.24 3.27
CA TRP A 54 12.17 8.70 3.41
C TRP A 54 11.77 9.10 4.82
N LEU A 55 10.79 8.42 5.41
CA LEU A 55 10.34 8.65 6.79
C LEU A 55 11.46 8.36 7.81
N GLU A 56 12.23 7.29 7.62
CA GLU A 56 13.43 6.98 8.42
C GLU A 56 14.45 8.11 8.37
N LYS A 57 14.75 8.60 7.15
CA LYS A 57 15.67 9.72 6.96
C LYS A 57 15.23 11.00 7.68
N GLU A 58 13.93 11.26 7.73
CA GLU A 58 13.35 12.43 8.39
C GLU A 58 13.08 12.18 9.90
N GLY A 59 13.40 11.00 10.42
CA GLY A 59 13.17 10.64 11.83
C GLY A 59 11.69 10.51 12.22
N ILE A 60 10.82 10.26 11.24
CA ILE A 60 9.38 10.12 11.45
C ILE A 60 9.05 8.66 11.78
N LYS A 61 8.50 8.44 12.98
CA LYS A 61 8.05 7.10 13.40
C LYS A 61 6.96 6.58 12.49
N HIS A 62 7.13 5.37 12.02
CA HIS A 62 6.16 4.70 11.16
C HIS A 62 6.22 3.18 11.33
N ILE A 63 5.21 2.51 10.83
CA ILE A 63 5.13 1.06 10.67
C ILE A 63 4.86 0.78 9.19
N ASP A 64 5.61 -0.16 8.63
CA ASP A 64 5.33 -0.74 7.32
C ASP A 64 4.56 -2.05 7.49
N SER A 65 3.48 -2.21 6.75
CA SER A 65 2.69 -3.44 6.70
C SER A 65 2.55 -3.93 5.26
N TYR A 66 2.66 -5.24 5.07
CA TYR A 66 2.56 -5.88 3.77
C TYR A 66 1.38 -6.84 3.76
N THR A 67 0.58 -6.79 2.69
CA THR A 67 -0.49 -7.75 2.43
C THR A 67 -0.40 -8.28 1.01
N HIS A 68 -0.73 -9.55 0.85
CA HIS A 68 -0.75 -10.24 -0.43
C HIS A 68 -2.16 -10.78 -0.66
N SER A 69 -2.75 -10.40 -1.78
CA SER A 69 -4.13 -10.73 -2.14
C SER A 69 -4.20 -11.09 -3.61
N ALA A 70 -5.38 -11.47 -4.08
CA ALA A 70 -5.66 -11.57 -5.50
C ALA A 70 -6.26 -10.25 -6.04
N SER A 71 -6.13 -10.01 -7.34
CA SER A 71 -6.71 -8.84 -8.03
C SER A 71 -8.24 -8.78 -7.90
N HIS A 72 -8.90 -9.96 -7.83
CA HIS A 72 -10.32 -10.15 -7.62
C HIS A 72 -10.60 -11.50 -6.93
N ALA A 73 -11.85 -11.92 -6.83
CA ALA A 73 -12.24 -13.15 -6.13
C ALA A 73 -11.54 -14.39 -6.72
N GLY A 74 -10.79 -15.12 -5.88
CA GLY A 74 -9.93 -16.23 -6.32
C GLY A 74 -10.68 -17.43 -6.93
N TYR A 75 -12.00 -17.54 -6.70
CA TYR A 75 -12.86 -18.54 -7.35
C TYR A 75 -13.33 -18.12 -8.76
N TYR A 76 -13.13 -16.85 -9.13
CA TYR A 76 -13.39 -16.37 -10.48
C TYR A 76 -12.14 -16.50 -11.34
N PRO A 77 -12.26 -16.89 -12.63
CA PRO A 77 -11.09 -17.16 -13.48
C PRO A 77 -10.14 -15.97 -13.62
N ASN A 78 -8.85 -16.28 -13.74
CA ASN A 78 -7.76 -15.33 -14.00
C ASN A 78 -7.46 -14.34 -12.85
N ALA A 79 -7.79 -14.70 -11.61
CA ALA A 79 -7.33 -13.92 -10.46
C ALA A 79 -5.78 -13.95 -10.38
N LEU A 80 -5.16 -12.77 -10.38
CA LEU A 80 -3.69 -12.61 -10.41
C LEU A 80 -3.20 -12.01 -9.10
N PRO A 81 -1.95 -12.30 -8.68
CA PRO A 81 -1.38 -11.78 -7.45
C PRO A 81 -1.31 -10.25 -7.42
N LEU A 82 -1.60 -9.68 -6.26
CA LEU A 82 -1.50 -8.27 -5.96
C LEU A 82 -0.91 -8.07 -4.56
N SER A 83 0.19 -7.35 -4.48
CA SER A 83 0.89 -7.03 -3.23
C SER A 83 0.69 -5.57 -2.88
N VAL A 84 0.36 -5.31 -1.64
CA VAL A 84 0.17 -3.97 -1.09
C VAL A 84 1.12 -3.78 0.08
N LYS A 85 1.84 -2.67 0.07
CA LYS A 85 2.54 -2.13 1.23
C LYS A 85 1.86 -0.84 1.65
N ILE A 86 1.55 -0.69 2.92
CA ILE A 86 1.14 0.59 3.50
C ILE A 86 2.11 1.00 4.59
N THR A 87 2.31 2.30 4.72
CA THR A 87 3.13 2.94 5.76
C THR A 87 2.24 3.88 6.56
N PHE A 88 2.20 3.75 7.88
CA PHE A 88 1.31 4.52 8.74
C PHE A 88 1.96 4.89 10.08
N ALA A 89 1.43 5.93 10.72
CA ALA A 89 1.87 6.38 12.04
C ALA A 89 1.39 5.40 13.13
N PRO A 90 2.28 4.93 14.03
CA PRO A 90 1.92 3.93 15.04
C PRO A 90 0.87 4.42 16.06
N ASP A 91 0.89 5.72 16.39
CA ASP A 91 0.06 6.29 17.45
C ASP A 91 -1.37 6.59 16.99
N THR A 92 -1.54 7.01 15.74
CA THR A 92 -2.81 7.52 15.20
C THR A 92 -3.40 6.65 14.11
N GLY A 93 -2.62 5.74 13.56
CA GLY A 93 -2.98 5.01 12.34
C GLY A 93 -3.01 5.88 11.07
N LYS A 94 -2.54 7.14 11.14
CA LYS A 94 -2.55 8.05 9.97
C LYS A 94 -1.79 7.42 8.81
N LEU A 95 -2.42 7.34 7.65
CA LEU A 95 -1.80 6.78 6.45
C LEU A 95 -0.79 7.78 5.90
N LEU A 96 0.45 7.35 5.75
CA LEU A 96 1.58 8.17 5.31
C LEU A 96 2.00 7.85 3.88
N GLY A 97 1.88 6.59 3.48
CA GLY A 97 2.25 6.15 2.14
C GLY A 97 1.68 4.80 1.79
N ALA A 98 1.67 4.48 0.49
CA ALA A 98 1.29 3.17 -0.01
C ALA A 98 2.03 2.82 -1.30
N GLN A 99 2.25 1.53 -1.52
CA GLN A 99 2.77 0.95 -2.75
C GLN A 99 1.91 -0.25 -3.12
N VAL A 100 1.63 -0.40 -4.39
CA VAL A 100 0.87 -1.54 -4.93
C VAL A 100 1.61 -2.09 -6.13
N VAL A 101 1.78 -3.42 -6.15
CA VAL A 101 2.42 -4.14 -7.24
C VAL A 101 1.53 -5.33 -7.62
N GLY A 102 1.28 -5.48 -8.91
CA GLY A 102 0.46 -6.58 -9.42
C GLY A 102 0.32 -6.53 -10.93
N PHE A 103 -0.47 -7.43 -11.46
CA PHE A 103 -0.76 -7.50 -12.90
C PHE A 103 -1.98 -6.65 -13.26
N GLU A 104 -3.01 -6.67 -12.42
CA GLU A 104 -4.30 -6.00 -12.64
C GLU A 104 -4.81 -5.32 -11.37
N GLY A 105 -5.59 -4.23 -11.54
CA GLY A 105 -6.28 -3.53 -10.47
C GLY A 105 -5.38 -2.74 -9.53
N VAL A 106 -4.13 -2.48 -9.91
CA VAL A 106 -3.17 -1.66 -9.18
C VAL A 106 -3.60 -0.19 -9.19
N ASP A 107 -4.02 0.32 -10.35
CA ASP A 107 -4.52 1.68 -10.57
C ASP A 107 -5.69 2.02 -9.64
N LYS A 108 -6.70 1.16 -9.63
CA LYS A 108 -7.87 1.31 -8.74
C LYS A 108 -7.46 1.45 -7.27
N ARG A 109 -6.54 0.60 -6.79
CA ARG A 109 -6.16 0.56 -5.36
C ARG A 109 -5.27 1.72 -4.96
N ILE A 110 -4.30 2.08 -5.80
CA ILE A 110 -3.42 3.21 -5.47
C ILE A 110 -4.18 4.54 -5.39
N GLU A 111 -5.23 4.72 -6.20
CA GLU A 111 -6.06 5.91 -6.14
C GLU A 111 -6.84 6.03 -4.83
N MET A 112 -7.32 4.92 -4.27
CA MET A 112 -7.99 4.90 -2.96
C MET A 112 -7.03 5.29 -1.84
N PHE A 113 -5.83 4.71 -1.81
CA PHE A 113 -4.79 5.12 -0.87
C PHE A 113 -4.42 6.60 -1.02
N ALA A 114 -4.29 7.07 -2.26
CA ALA A 114 -3.99 8.47 -2.55
C ALA A 114 -5.08 9.41 -2.01
N GLN A 115 -6.36 9.07 -2.20
CA GLN A 115 -7.47 9.85 -1.67
C GLN A 115 -7.50 9.84 -0.14
N THR A 116 -7.25 8.70 0.48
CA THR A 116 -7.15 8.60 1.94
C THR A 116 -6.03 9.49 2.49
N ILE A 117 -4.83 9.42 1.91
CA ILE A 117 -3.70 10.28 2.31
C ILE A 117 -4.05 11.76 2.09
N ARG A 118 -4.64 12.12 0.94
CA ARG A 118 -5.02 13.49 0.58
C ARG A 118 -5.98 14.11 1.59
N ASN A 119 -6.87 13.29 2.14
CA ASN A 119 -7.85 13.69 3.15
C ASN A 119 -7.32 13.56 4.59
N SER A 120 -6.02 13.34 4.77
CA SER A 120 -5.40 13.08 6.07
C SER A 120 -6.01 11.89 6.82
N GLY A 121 -6.50 10.91 6.08
CA GLY A 121 -7.15 9.71 6.60
C GLY A 121 -6.17 8.72 7.24
N THR A 122 -6.73 7.69 7.79
CA THR A 122 -6.10 6.69 8.64
C THR A 122 -6.29 5.29 8.07
N ILE A 123 -5.66 4.30 8.71
CA ILE A 123 -5.93 2.88 8.42
C ILE A 123 -7.38 2.49 8.69
N TYR A 124 -8.06 3.19 9.61
CA TYR A 124 -9.47 2.95 9.93
C TYR A 124 -10.38 3.37 8.77
N ASP A 125 -10.06 4.48 8.10
CA ASP A 125 -10.79 4.88 6.89
C ASP A 125 -10.66 3.85 5.77
N LEU A 126 -9.50 3.17 5.64
CA LEU A 126 -9.32 2.07 4.68
C LEU A 126 -10.25 0.89 4.96
N MET A 127 -10.54 0.60 6.24
CA MET A 127 -11.43 -0.48 6.64
C MET A 127 -12.88 -0.20 6.25
N GLU A 128 -13.27 1.08 6.24
CA GLU A 128 -14.64 1.55 6.00
C GLU A 128 -14.94 1.88 4.52
N ILE A 129 -13.93 1.83 3.63
CA ILE A 129 -14.17 2.06 2.21
C ILE A 129 -15.15 1.02 1.67
N GLU A 130 -16.27 1.50 1.14
CA GLU A 130 -17.23 0.68 0.43
C GLU A 130 -16.80 0.52 -1.03
N HIS A 131 -16.48 -0.71 -1.41
CA HIS A 131 -16.01 -1.03 -2.77
C HIS A 131 -17.15 -1.53 -3.64
N ALA A 132 -17.17 -1.12 -4.90
CA ALA A 132 -17.99 -1.78 -5.90
C ALA A 132 -17.49 -3.23 -6.07
N TYR A 133 -18.31 -4.19 -5.67
CA TYR A 133 -17.95 -5.60 -5.67
C TYR A 133 -18.84 -6.43 -6.61
N ALA A 134 -18.18 -7.16 -7.45
CA ALA A 134 -18.63 -8.41 -8.05
C ALA A 134 -17.39 -9.27 -8.35
N PRO A 135 -17.51 -10.61 -8.46
CA PRO A 135 -16.35 -11.51 -8.56
C PRO A 135 -15.29 -11.14 -9.58
N PRO A 136 -15.62 -10.62 -10.79
CA PRO A 136 -14.61 -10.21 -11.78
C PRO A 136 -13.82 -8.96 -11.41
N TYR A 137 -14.27 -8.13 -10.47
CA TYR A 137 -13.70 -6.80 -10.21
C TYR A 137 -12.96 -6.68 -8.89
N SER A 138 -13.34 -7.45 -7.89
CA SER A 138 -12.74 -7.38 -6.56
C SER A 138 -13.03 -8.64 -5.74
N SER A 139 -12.62 -8.65 -4.50
CA SER A 139 -13.08 -9.56 -3.46
C SER A 139 -14.02 -8.83 -2.52
N ALA A 140 -14.87 -9.56 -1.79
CA ALA A 140 -15.78 -8.96 -0.80
C ALA A 140 -15.04 -8.15 0.27
N LYS A 141 -13.80 -8.55 0.59
CA LYS A 141 -12.81 -7.75 1.31
C LYS A 141 -11.74 -7.33 0.30
N ASP A 142 -11.84 -6.12 -0.24
CA ASP A 142 -10.85 -5.63 -1.20
C ASP A 142 -9.45 -5.58 -0.55
N PRO A 143 -8.36 -5.74 -1.32
CA PRO A 143 -6.99 -5.57 -0.84
C PRO A 143 -6.75 -4.29 -0.02
N VAL A 144 -7.48 -3.20 -0.30
CA VAL A 144 -7.42 -1.95 0.47
C VAL A 144 -8.00 -2.13 1.88
N ASN A 145 -9.18 -2.76 2.00
CA ASN A 145 -9.75 -3.08 3.31
C ASN A 145 -8.84 -4.05 4.08
N MET A 146 -8.28 -5.06 3.40
CA MET A 146 -7.37 -6.02 4.02
C MET A 146 -6.12 -5.35 4.58
N ALA A 147 -5.54 -4.38 3.86
CA ALA A 147 -4.41 -3.60 4.36
C ALA A 147 -4.78 -2.84 5.66
N GLY A 148 -5.97 -2.24 5.72
CA GLY A 148 -6.50 -1.59 6.92
C GLY A 148 -6.69 -2.56 8.10
N PHE A 149 -7.32 -3.73 7.86
CA PHE A 149 -7.54 -4.73 8.91
C PHE A 149 -6.25 -5.29 9.49
N VAL A 150 -5.25 -5.57 8.64
CA VAL A 150 -3.94 -6.05 9.09
C VAL A 150 -3.22 -4.97 9.91
N ALA A 151 -3.25 -3.72 9.46
CA ALA A 151 -2.66 -2.60 10.19
C ALA A 151 -3.33 -2.38 11.56
N ASP A 152 -4.65 -2.51 11.66
CA ASP A 152 -5.38 -2.45 12.93
C ASP A 152 -4.95 -3.57 13.90
N ASN A 153 -4.76 -4.79 13.40
CA ASN A 153 -4.25 -5.90 14.20
C ASN A 153 -2.83 -5.63 14.74
N ILE A 154 -1.98 -4.98 13.94
CA ILE A 154 -0.62 -4.58 14.36
C ILE A 154 -0.69 -3.52 15.46
N ILE A 155 -1.44 -2.43 15.26
CA ILE A 155 -1.57 -1.36 16.26
C ILE A 155 -2.15 -1.88 17.58
N LYS A 156 -3.13 -2.77 17.52
CA LYS A 156 -3.75 -3.39 18.71
C LYS A 156 -2.90 -4.47 19.36
N GLY A 157 -1.71 -4.75 18.83
CA GLY A 157 -0.82 -5.79 19.36
C GLY A 157 -1.35 -7.21 19.25
N ARG A 158 -2.36 -7.46 18.38
CA ARG A 158 -2.92 -8.80 18.13
C ARG A 158 -1.97 -9.68 17.32
N VAL A 159 -1.11 -9.05 16.54
CA VAL A 159 -0.07 -9.71 15.75
C VAL A 159 1.23 -8.92 15.87
N LYS A 160 2.35 -9.63 16.01
CA LYS A 160 3.70 -9.08 15.84
C LYS A 160 4.17 -9.44 14.45
N ILE A 161 4.58 -8.44 13.69
CA ILE A 161 5.16 -8.65 12.36
C ILE A 161 6.67 -8.77 12.45
N LEU A 162 7.23 -9.55 11.55
CA LEU A 162 8.66 -9.67 11.32
C LEU A 162 8.92 -9.38 9.85
N HIS A 163 9.84 -8.49 9.56
CA HIS A 163 10.23 -8.21 8.18
C HIS A 163 11.30 -9.21 7.73
N TRP A 164 11.43 -9.40 6.42
CA TRP A 164 12.31 -10.40 5.84
C TRP A 164 13.78 -10.24 6.28
N GLU A 165 14.26 -9.00 6.50
CA GLU A 165 15.61 -8.72 7.00
C GLU A 165 15.83 -9.21 8.43
N GLU A 166 14.76 -9.42 9.18
CA GLU A 166 14.80 -9.91 10.56
C GLU A 166 14.76 -11.43 10.63
N VAL A 167 14.21 -12.08 9.60
CA VAL A 167 14.12 -13.56 9.52
C VAL A 167 15.52 -14.18 9.54
N GLU A 168 16.50 -13.53 8.89
CA GLU A 168 17.90 -13.99 8.89
C GLU A 168 18.54 -14.00 10.29
N LYS A 169 17.97 -13.25 11.24
CA LYS A 169 18.47 -13.14 12.62
C LYS A 169 17.84 -14.19 13.54
N LEU A 170 16.88 -14.96 13.09
CA LEU A 170 16.26 -16.01 13.85
C LEU A 170 17.26 -17.15 14.11
N VAL A 171 17.29 -17.64 15.33
CA VAL A 171 18.24 -18.67 15.77
C VAL A 171 17.59 -20.05 15.68
N PRO A 172 18.07 -20.96 14.82
CA PRO A 172 17.56 -22.32 14.75
C PRO A 172 17.61 -23.01 16.13
N GLY A 173 16.48 -23.60 16.52
CA GLY A 173 16.33 -24.28 17.82
C GLY A 173 15.78 -23.41 18.95
N ASN A 174 15.90 -22.08 18.87
CA ASN A 174 15.26 -21.15 19.81
C ASN A 174 13.94 -20.60 19.25
N ASP A 175 13.86 -20.44 17.93
CA ASP A 175 12.69 -19.92 17.24
C ASP A 175 12.03 -21.03 16.45
N PHE A 176 10.70 -21.12 16.54
CA PHE A 176 9.90 -22.10 15.80
C PHE A 176 9.30 -21.42 14.57
N LEU A 177 9.73 -21.87 13.40
CA LEU A 177 9.21 -21.40 12.11
C LEU A 177 8.15 -22.37 11.61
N LEU A 178 6.89 -21.93 11.60
CA LEU A 178 5.76 -22.69 11.06
C LEU A 178 5.40 -22.16 9.66
N ASP A 179 5.53 -23.01 8.65
CA ASP A 179 5.03 -22.72 7.31
C ASP A 179 3.60 -23.24 7.16
N VAL A 180 2.64 -22.33 7.06
CA VAL A 180 1.21 -22.66 6.99
C VAL A 180 0.69 -22.78 5.54
N ARG A 181 1.57 -22.80 4.56
CA ARG A 181 1.22 -23.01 3.16
C ARG A 181 0.91 -24.48 2.86
N THR A 182 0.45 -24.76 1.63
CA THR A 182 0.22 -26.15 1.18
C THR A 182 1.52 -26.96 1.12
N ASN A 183 1.39 -28.28 1.18
CA ASN A 183 2.54 -29.19 1.04
C ASN A 183 3.30 -29.00 -0.27
N GLU A 184 2.60 -28.65 -1.35
CA GLU A 184 3.17 -28.41 -2.66
C GLU A 184 4.03 -27.14 -2.67
N GLU A 185 3.52 -26.04 -2.09
CA GLU A 185 4.25 -24.79 -1.95
C GLU A 185 5.48 -24.94 -1.05
N TYR A 186 5.33 -25.64 0.07
CA TYR A 186 6.44 -25.95 0.99
C TYR A 186 7.54 -26.77 0.30
N LYS A 187 7.17 -27.82 -0.45
CA LYS A 187 8.14 -28.64 -1.19
C LYS A 187 8.84 -27.87 -2.30
N PHE A 188 8.15 -26.90 -2.93
CA PHE A 188 8.74 -26.09 -3.97
C PHE A 188 9.82 -25.15 -3.43
N ALA A 189 9.56 -24.43 -2.35
CA ALA A 189 10.55 -23.61 -1.64
C ALA A 189 10.03 -23.25 -0.23
N HIS A 190 10.88 -23.26 0.77
CA HIS A 190 10.57 -22.86 2.15
C HIS A 190 11.80 -22.25 2.83
N ILE A 191 11.57 -21.54 3.93
CA ILE A 191 12.66 -21.00 4.75
C ILE A 191 13.39 -22.18 5.42
N PRO A 192 14.73 -22.28 5.32
CA PRO A 192 15.48 -23.35 5.96
C PRO A 192 15.15 -23.50 7.45
N GLY A 193 14.80 -24.72 7.87
CA GLY A 193 14.40 -25.00 9.25
C GLY A 193 12.93 -24.79 9.58
N ALA A 194 12.12 -24.30 8.63
CA ALA A 194 10.68 -24.23 8.82
C ALA A 194 10.03 -25.62 8.82
N VAL A 195 8.95 -25.77 9.58
CA VAL A 195 8.10 -26.97 9.63
C VAL A 195 6.77 -26.66 8.96
N ASN A 196 6.30 -27.55 8.08
CA ASN A 196 5.00 -27.39 7.42
C ASN A 196 3.86 -27.98 8.23
#